data_38f91662ef905f4d63f59d924e235615
#
_entry.id   38f91662ef905f4d63f59d924e235615
#
_cell.length_a   1.000
_cell.length_b   1.000
_cell.length_c   1.000
_cell.angle_alpha   90.00
_cell.angle_beta   90.00
_cell.angle_gamma   90.00
#
_symmetry.space_group_name_H-M   'P 1'
#
loop_
_entity.id
_entity.type
_entity.pdbx_description
1 polymer ?
#
loop_
_entity_poly.entity_id
_entity_poly.type
_entity_poly.pdbx_seq_one_letter_code
_entity_poly.pdbx_strand_id
1 'polypeptide(L)' 'MKLSEKIQAIIDSDYTSYMIEKESGIPPSTFGRFRKGKRDVKNMTLGVAEKLEIFYDKYLPNGK' A
#
# COMPACT_ATOMS: atom_id res chain seq x y z
N MET A 1 9.49 -0.79 -12.49
CA MET A 1 9.45 -0.33 -11.10
C MET A 1 9.31 -1.52 -10.16
N LYS A 2 10.10 -1.56 -9.11
CA LYS A 2 10.04 -2.68 -8.18
C LYS A 2 8.78 -2.61 -7.34
N LEU A 3 8.31 -3.77 -6.88
CA LEU A 3 7.13 -3.84 -6.03
C LEU A 3 7.28 -2.99 -4.77
N SER A 4 8.46 -3.03 -4.14
CA SER A 4 8.70 -2.23 -2.95
C SER A 4 8.59 -0.73 -3.23
N GLU A 5 8.98 -0.31 -4.44
CA GLU A 5 8.86 1.09 -4.83
C GLU A 5 7.40 1.49 -5.02
N LYS A 6 6.59 0.60 -5.59
CA LYS A 6 5.16 0.85 -5.74
C LYS A 6 4.49 0.99 -4.39
N ILE A 7 4.84 0.12 -3.47
CA ILE A 7 4.27 0.16 -2.12
C ILE A 7 4.69 1.44 -1.40
N GLN A 8 5.95 1.84 -1.54
CA GLN A 8 6.41 3.06 -0.93
C GLN A 8 5.67 4.28 -1.51
N ALA A 9 5.40 4.26 -2.82
CA ALA A 9 4.64 5.33 -3.45
C ALA A 9 3.23 5.42 -2.87
N ILE A 10 2.61 4.28 -2.58
CA ILE A 10 1.30 4.28 -1.95
C ILE A 10 1.38 4.87 -0.54
N ILE A 11 2.41 4.49 0.20
CA ILE A 11 2.61 4.99 1.56
C ILE A 11 2.74 6.51 1.54
N ASP A 12 3.45 7.04 0.56
CA ASP A 12 3.70 8.48 0.44
C ASP A 12 2.57 9.24 -0.23
N SER A 13 1.54 8.54 -0.72
CA SER A 13 0.44 9.17 -1.43
C SER A 13 -0.51 9.91 -0.48
N ASP A 14 -1.41 10.70 -1.06
CA ASP A 14 -2.39 11.44 -0.29
C ASP A 14 -3.63 10.61 0.04
N TYR A 15 -3.70 9.38 -0.44
CA TYR A 15 -4.83 8.50 -0.12
C TYR A 15 -4.82 8.15 1.35
N THR A 16 -6.01 8.10 1.95
CA THR A 16 -6.11 7.72 3.35
C THR A 16 -5.84 6.23 3.53
N SER A 17 -5.33 5.87 4.70
CA SER A 17 -5.11 4.45 5.00
C SER A 17 -6.42 3.66 4.91
N TYR A 18 -7.51 4.26 5.37
CA TYR A 18 -8.82 3.62 5.29
C TYR A 18 -9.19 3.28 3.84
N MET A 19 -9.04 4.25 2.94
CA MET A 19 -9.36 4.02 1.55
C MET A 19 -8.48 2.94 0.93
N ILE A 20 -7.19 3.00 1.22
CA ILE A 20 -6.24 2.03 0.68
C ILE A 20 -6.60 0.62 1.16
N GLU A 21 -6.89 0.47 2.44
CA GLU A 21 -7.26 -0.84 2.99
C GLU A 21 -8.56 -1.34 2.40
N LYS A 22 -9.53 -0.46 2.26
CA LYS A 22 -10.83 -0.84 1.73
C LYS A 22 -10.74 -1.26 0.27
N GLU A 23 -10.06 -0.46 -0.54
CA GLU A 23 -9.98 -0.73 -1.98
C GLU A 23 -9.07 -1.90 -2.31
N SER A 24 -8.03 -2.12 -1.54
CA SER A 24 -7.12 -3.23 -1.77
C SER A 24 -7.58 -4.52 -1.12
N GLY A 25 -8.49 -4.42 -0.16
CA GLY A 25 -9.01 -5.61 0.51
C GLY A 25 -8.12 -6.16 1.62
N ILE A 26 -7.20 -5.37 2.11
CA ILE A 26 -6.36 -5.81 3.22
C ILE A 26 -7.04 -5.49 4.56
N PRO A 27 -6.67 -6.21 5.63
CA PRO A 27 -7.32 -5.99 6.92
C PRO A 27 -7.15 -4.56 7.45
N PRO A 28 -8.12 -4.06 8.20
CA PRO A 28 -8.02 -2.74 8.80
C PRO A 28 -6.77 -2.62 9.68
N SER A 29 -6.18 -1.45 9.69
CA SER A 29 -5.00 -1.12 10.49
C SER A 29 -3.70 -1.74 9.97
N THR A 30 -3.76 -2.63 8.99
CA THR A 30 -2.56 -3.24 8.45
C THR A 30 -1.70 -2.19 7.74
N PHE A 31 -2.31 -1.42 6.86
CA PHE A 31 -1.57 -0.42 6.11
C PHE A 31 -1.09 0.71 7.01
N GLY A 32 -1.90 1.08 7.99
CA GLY A 32 -1.54 2.14 8.91
C GLY A 32 -0.25 1.85 9.67
N ARG A 33 0.01 0.59 9.96
CA ARG A 33 1.24 0.21 10.66
C ARG A 33 2.47 0.50 9.81
N PHE A 34 2.37 0.25 8.52
CA PHE A 34 3.48 0.54 7.61
C PHE A 34 3.69 2.04 7.47
N ARG A 35 2.61 2.81 7.42
CA ARG A 35 2.70 4.26 7.33
C ARG A 35 3.31 4.89 8.57
N LYS A 36 3.05 4.29 9.72
CA LYS A 36 3.59 4.80 10.97
C LYS A 36 5.03 4.37 11.20
N GLY A 37 5.57 3.58 10.29
CA GLY A 37 6.94 3.12 10.43
C GLY A 37 7.14 2.00 11.43
N LYS A 38 6.06 1.40 11.91
CA LYS A 38 6.17 0.32 12.89
C LYS A 38 6.53 -1.00 12.25
N ARG A 39 6.34 -1.12 10.95
CA ARG A 39 6.73 -2.29 10.20
C ARG A 39 7.47 -1.87 8.95
N ASP A 40 8.48 -2.65 8.62
CA ASP A 40 9.25 -2.42 7.41
C ASP A 40 8.49 -3.01 6.22
N VAL A 41 8.47 -2.26 5.11
CA VAL A 41 7.85 -2.74 3.89
C VAL A 41 8.42 -4.08 3.47
N LYS A 42 9.70 -4.32 3.73
CA LYS A 42 10.35 -5.58 3.40
C LYS A 42 9.75 -6.77 4.14
N ASN A 43 9.10 -6.53 5.25
CA ASN A 43 8.48 -7.60 6.05
C ASN A 43 7.01 -7.80 5.72
N MET A 44 6.51 -7.09 4.72
CA MET A 44 5.12 -7.24 4.30
C MET A 44 4.91 -8.61 3.67
N THR A 45 3.77 -9.25 4.00
CA THR A 45 3.47 -10.54 3.39
C THR A 45 3.22 -10.37 1.90
N LEU A 46 3.51 -11.42 1.14
CA LEU A 46 3.32 -11.38 -0.31
C LEU A 46 1.87 -11.09 -0.68
N GLY A 47 0.91 -11.69 0.03
CA GLY A 47 -0.50 -11.46 -0.25
C GLY A 47 -0.90 -10.01 -0.10
N VAL A 48 -0.43 -9.36 0.96
CA VAL A 48 -0.72 -7.94 1.16
C VAL A 48 -0.04 -7.11 0.09
N ALA A 49 1.21 -7.44 -0.21
CA ALA A 49 1.97 -6.71 -1.22
C ALA A 49 1.29 -6.78 -2.59
N GLU A 50 0.80 -7.96 -2.96
CA GLU A 50 0.11 -8.11 -4.24
C GLU A 50 -1.16 -7.27 -4.32
N LYS A 51 -1.91 -7.24 -3.23
CA LYS A 51 -3.13 -6.41 -3.19
C LYS A 51 -2.81 -4.93 -3.32
N LEU A 52 -1.74 -4.50 -2.68
CA LEU A 52 -1.31 -3.11 -2.80
C LEU A 52 -0.80 -2.79 -4.19
N GLU A 53 -0.14 -3.75 -4.85
CA GLU A 53 0.30 -3.54 -6.22
C GLU A 53 -0.90 -3.31 -7.15
N ILE A 54 -1.96 -4.07 -6.97
CA ILE A 54 -3.17 -3.88 -7.74
C ILE A 54 -3.73 -2.48 -7.51
N PHE A 55 -3.73 -2.03 -6.26
CA PHE A 55 -4.17 -0.69 -5.94
C PHE A 55 -3.30 0.35 -6.65
N TYR A 56 -1.99 0.17 -6.63
CA TYR A 56 -1.08 1.08 -7.31
C TYR A 56 -1.39 1.18 -8.80
N ASP A 57 -1.52 0.02 -9.44
CA ASP A 57 -1.76 -0.01 -10.89
C ASP A 57 -3.09 0.62 -11.25
N LYS A 58 -4.05 0.60 -10.33
CA LYS A 58 -5.37 1.15 -10.60
C LYS A 58 -5.43 2.65 -10.37
N TYR A 59 -4.73 3.17 -9.39
CA TYR A 59 -4.89 4.55 -8.96
C TYR A 59 -3.67 5.44 -9.21
N LEU A 60 -2.49 4.98 -8.89
CA LEU A 60 -1.33 5.85 -8.85
C LEU A 60 -0.69 6.20 -10.19
N PRO A 61 -0.66 5.31 -11.18
CA PRO A 61 -0.01 5.68 -12.44
C PRO A 61 -0.64 6.88 -13.12
N ASN A 62 -1.89 7.13 -12.82
CA ASN A 62 -2.64 8.18 -13.51
C ASN A 62 -2.91 9.40 -12.68
N GLY A 63 -2.76 9.32 -11.38
CA GLY A 63 -3.20 10.44 -10.62
C GLY A 63 -2.45 10.67 -9.36
N LYS A 64 -1.70 9.73 -9.03
CA LYS A 64 -1.08 9.78 -7.74
C LYS A 64 -2.07 10.20 -6.65
#